data_672d97be9051168446820ad655360de4
#
_entry.id   672d97be9051168446820ad655360de4
#
_cell.length_a   1.000
_cell.length_b   1.000
_cell.length_c   1.000
_cell.angle_alpha   90.00
_cell.angle_beta   90.00
_cell.angle_gamma   90.00
#
_symmetry.space_group_name_H-M   'P 1'
#
loop_
_entity.id
_entity.type
_entity.pdbx_description
1 polymer ?
#
loop_
_entity_poly.entity_id
_entity_poly.type
_entity_poly.pdbx_seq_one_letter_code
_entity_poly.pdbx_strand_id
1 'polypeptide(L)'
;MKKVISVIFGFLLVLSFTTTSYSRDQIKIVGSSTVYPYATVVAEKFGKTGKFKTPVIESTGTGGGMKLFCAGVGVNHPDVTNASRAIKPKEKALCEKNGVSEIIEIVVGNDGISFAHAVSAPDANFSKEQLWRALAAKVDVDGKLVENPYKKWSDIDASLPNKKIEILVAPPTSGTRDAWNSLVMVKGCSKSAKSLFGDKAKKECAKIREDGYAVEAGENDTLIVQKLTSNPDAYGFFGYSY
;
A
#
# COMPACT_ATOMS: atom_id res chain seq x y z
N MET A 1 -32.89 -56.28 26.73
CA MET A 1 -33.17 -55.34 25.65
C MET A 1 -32.83 -53.90 26.05
N LYS A 2 -33.23 -53.32 27.17
CA LYS A 2 -32.94 -51.94 27.58
C LYS A 2 -31.45 -51.60 27.73
N LYS A 3 -30.58 -52.51 28.17
CA LYS A 3 -29.14 -52.30 28.35
C LYS A 3 -28.34 -52.27 27.02
N VAL A 4 -28.80 -53.01 26.00
CA VAL A 4 -28.16 -53.05 24.67
C VAL A 4 -28.45 -51.78 23.89
N ILE A 5 -29.66 -51.24 24.04
CA ILE A 5 -30.04 -49.94 23.37
C ILE A 5 -29.23 -48.77 23.93
N SER A 6 -28.93 -48.77 25.24
CA SER A 6 -28.11 -47.69 25.87
C SER A 6 -26.66 -47.67 25.39
N VAL A 7 -26.07 -48.83 25.10
CA VAL A 7 -24.69 -48.95 24.59
C VAL A 7 -24.62 -48.52 23.12
N ILE A 8 -25.63 -48.85 22.31
CA ILE A 8 -25.68 -48.44 20.89
C ILE A 8 -25.86 -46.91 20.77
N PHE A 9 -26.67 -46.29 21.65
CA PHE A 9 -26.85 -44.83 21.64
C PHE A 9 -25.60 -44.08 22.12
N GLY A 10 -24.81 -44.61 23.05
CA GLY A 10 -23.53 -44.07 23.47
C GLY A 10 -22.45 -44.17 22.41
N PHE A 11 -22.46 -45.24 21.57
CA PHE A 11 -21.50 -45.41 20.49
C PHE A 11 -21.80 -44.52 19.28
N LEU A 12 -23.08 -44.19 19.01
CA LEU A 12 -23.50 -43.27 17.96
C LEU A 12 -23.15 -41.79 18.30
N LEU A 13 -23.08 -41.40 19.58
CA LEU A 13 -22.75 -40.04 19.99
C LEU A 13 -21.25 -39.73 19.89
N VAL A 14 -20.38 -40.73 19.92
CA VAL A 14 -18.92 -40.55 19.82
C VAL A 14 -18.44 -40.41 18.36
N LEU A 15 -19.25 -40.85 17.39
CA LEU A 15 -18.88 -40.73 15.95
C LEU A 15 -19.12 -39.34 15.32
N SER A 16 -19.67 -38.37 16.06
CA SER A 16 -20.12 -37.09 15.48
C SER A 16 -19.13 -35.96 15.56
N PHE A 17 -17.90 -36.15 16.03
CA PHE A 17 -16.88 -35.09 16.14
C PHE A 17 -15.61 -35.38 15.36
N THR A 18 -15.72 -35.90 14.14
CA THR A 18 -14.61 -35.76 13.20
C THR A 18 -14.72 -34.38 12.54
N THR A 19 -14.19 -33.37 13.17
CA THR A 19 -13.90 -32.11 12.49
C THR A 19 -12.87 -32.40 11.42
N THR A 20 -13.29 -32.53 10.17
CA THR A 20 -12.36 -32.51 9.03
C THR A 20 -11.65 -31.18 9.04
N SER A 21 -10.41 -31.16 9.53
CA SER A 21 -9.53 -30.03 9.40
C SER A 21 -9.18 -29.90 7.92
N TYR A 22 -9.82 -28.97 7.22
CA TYR A 22 -9.43 -28.60 5.86
C TYR A 22 -8.09 -27.87 5.95
N SER A 23 -7.01 -28.57 5.63
CA SER A 23 -5.70 -27.95 5.44
C SER A 23 -5.57 -27.51 4.01
N ARG A 24 -5.18 -26.25 3.79
CA ARG A 24 -4.78 -25.76 2.46
C ARG A 24 -3.36 -26.23 2.20
N ASP A 25 -3.12 -26.78 1.01
CA ASP A 25 -1.83 -27.30 0.58
C ASP A 25 -0.98 -26.28 -0.21
N GLN A 26 -1.47 -25.05 -0.33
CA GLN A 26 -0.83 -23.96 -1.06
C GLN A 26 -0.88 -22.66 -0.26
N ILE A 27 0.26 -22.04 -0.05
CA ILE A 27 0.39 -20.77 0.68
C ILE A 27 -0.22 -19.64 -0.16
N LYS A 28 -1.09 -18.83 0.44
CA LYS A 28 -1.65 -17.62 -0.15
C LYS A 28 -1.02 -16.38 0.47
N ILE A 29 -0.44 -15.54 -0.38
CA ILE A 29 0.25 -14.30 -0.01
C ILE A 29 -0.46 -13.13 -0.69
N VAL A 30 -0.74 -12.07 0.05
CA VAL A 30 -1.36 -10.84 -0.49
C VAL A 30 -0.54 -9.62 -0.04
N GLY A 31 -0.75 -8.46 -0.64
CA GLY A 31 -0.23 -7.21 -0.07
C GLY A 31 0.58 -6.34 -1.03
N SER A 32 1.67 -5.82 -0.54
CA SER A 32 2.47 -4.75 -1.14
C SER A 32 2.86 -5.00 -2.60
N SER A 33 2.54 -4.06 -3.48
CA SER A 33 3.03 -4.02 -4.86
C SER A 33 4.55 -3.88 -4.92
N THR A 34 5.14 -3.12 -4.02
CA THR A 34 6.60 -2.93 -3.91
C THR A 34 7.33 -4.25 -3.62
N VAL A 35 6.77 -5.11 -2.77
CA VAL A 35 7.37 -6.40 -2.39
C VAL A 35 7.02 -7.51 -3.38
N TYR A 36 5.95 -7.33 -4.17
CA TYR A 36 5.40 -8.33 -5.06
C TYR A 36 6.44 -8.99 -6.00
N PRO A 37 7.29 -8.25 -6.75
CA PRO A 37 8.24 -8.86 -7.67
C PRO A 37 9.27 -9.74 -6.96
N TYR A 38 9.73 -9.34 -5.79
CA TYR A 38 10.68 -10.12 -4.98
C TYR A 38 10.03 -11.38 -4.42
N ALA A 39 8.83 -11.24 -3.87
CA ALA A 39 8.06 -12.35 -3.33
C ALA A 39 7.73 -13.39 -4.41
N THR A 40 7.46 -12.96 -5.65
CA THR A 40 7.22 -13.85 -6.79
C THR A 40 8.44 -14.71 -7.10
N VAL A 41 9.63 -14.11 -7.17
CA VAL A 41 10.88 -14.86 -7.38
C VAL A 41 11.13 -15.88 -6.26
N VAL A 42 10.88 -15.50 -5.01
CA VAL A 42 11.03 -16.39 -3.85
C VAL A 42 10.03 -17.55 -3.93
N ALA A 43 8.75 -17.26 -4.24
CA ALA A 43 7.71 -18.28 -4.38
C ALA A 43 8.00 -19.28 -5.50
N GLU A 44 8.46 -18.80 -6.65
CA GLU A 44 8.88 -19.67 -7.75
C GLU A 44 10.05 -20.59 -7.36
N LYS A 45 11.07 -20.03 -6.71
CA LYS A 45 12.20 -20.83 -6.20
C LYS A 45 11.76 -21.85 -5.17
N PHE A 46 10.85 -21.47 -4.27
CA PHE A 46 10.30 -22.38 -3.27
C PHE A 46 9.52 -23.53 -3.92
N GLY A 47 8.66 -23.26 -4.90
CA GLY A 47 7.92 -24.27 -5.64
C GLY A 47 8.83 -25.21 -6.44
N LYS A 48 9.92 -24.70 -7.02
CA LYS A 48 10.93 -25.51 -7.74
C LYS A 48 11.65 -26.53 -6.85
N THR A 49 11.57 -26.40 -5.52
CA THR A 49 12.11 -27.45 -4.62
C THR A 49 11.38 -28.77 -4.73
N GLY A 50 10.17 -28.79 -5.29
CA GLY A 50 9.33 -29.98 -5.50
C GLY A 50 8.68 -30.53 -4.24
N LYS A 51 8.94 -29.94 -3.06
CA LYS A 51 8.37 -30.39 -1.78
C LYS A 51 6.97 -29.84 -1.51
N PHE A 52 6.68 -28.66 -2.04
CA PHE A 52 5.44 -27.92 -1.80
C PHE A 52 4.96 -27.26 -3.09
N LYS A 53 3.66 -26.94 -3.17
CA LYS A 53 3.10 -26.14 -4.27
C LYS A 53 3.68 -24.72 -4.23
N THR A 54 3.89 -24.15 -5.41
CA THR A 54 4.29 -22.74 -5.54
C THR A 54 3.26 -21.84 -4.85
N PRO A 55 3.66 -20.96 -3.91
CA PRO A 55 2.75 -19.99 -3.30
C PRO A 55 2.05 -19.12 -4.34
N VAL A 56 0.80 -18.79 -4.09
CA VAL A 56 0.05 -17.78 -4.89
C VAL A 56 0.25 -16.41 -4.27
N ILE A 57 0.61 -15.43 -5.11
CA ILE A 57 0.85 -14.07 -4.66
C ILE A 57 -0.07 -13.10 -5.40
N GLU A 58 -0.77 -12.24 -4.66
CA GLU A 58 -1.65 -11.21 -5.18
C GLU A 58 -1.17 -9.82 -4.74
N SER A 59 -1.00 -8.90 -5.71
CA SER A 59 -0.67 -7.50 -5.43
C SER A 59 -1.95 -6.73 -5.11
N THR A 60 -2.22 -6.50 -3.83
CA THR A 60 -3.42 -5.80 -3.33
C THR A 60 -3.10 -4.47 -2.63
N GLY A 61 -1.82 -4.06 -2.66
CA GLY A 61 -1.27 -2.99 -1.84
C GLY A 61 -1.15 -3.38 -0.36
N THR A 62 -0.27 -2.70 0.38
CA THR A 62 -0.03 -3.00 1.80
C THR A 62 -1.30 -2.91 2.64
N GLY A 63 -2.09 -1.83 2.47
CA GLY A 63 -3.32 -1.63 3.23
C GLY A 63 -4.41 -2.65 2.88
N GLY A 64 -4.54 -3.00 1.60
CA GLY A 64 -5.45 -4.04 1.11
C GLY A 64 -5.07 -5.41 1.68
N GLY A 65 -3.78 -5.77 1.59
CA GLY A 65 -3.24 -7.01 2.15
C GLY A 65 -3.45 -7.13 3.65
N MET A 66 -3.15 -6.10 4.42
CA MET A 66 -3.39 -6.07 5.87
C MET A 66 -4.88 -6.29 6.21
N LYS A 67 -5.78 -5.67 5.44
CA LYS A 67 -7.23 -5.86 5.64
C LYS A 67 -7.66 -7.30 5.38
N LEU A 68 -7.16 -7.93 4.32
CA LEU A 68 -7.46 -9.32 3.99
C LEU A 68 -6.85 -10.29 5.01
N PHE A 69 -5.61 -10.08 5.40
CA PHE A 69 -4.91 -10.87 6.40
C PHE A 69 -5.57 -10.78 7.78
N CYS A 70 -5.94 -9.57 8.22
CA CYS A 70 -6.62 -9.35 9.49
C CYS A 70 -8.13 -9.67 9.45
N ALA A 71 -8.66 -10.21 8.35
CA ALA A 71 -10.09 -10.58 8.29
C ALA A 71 -10.42 -11.87 9.03
N GLY A 72 -9.43 -12.72 9.32
CA GLY A 72 -9.60 -13.95 10.08
C GLY A 72 -8.50 -14.98 9.84
N VAL A 73 -8.66 -16.14 10.42
CA VAL A 73 -7.76 -17.30 10.25
C VAL A 73 -8.46 -18.44 9.48
N GLY A 74 -7.66 -19.32 8.89
CA GLY A 74 -8.15 -20.51 8.19
C GLY A 74 -8.07 -20.38 6.65
N VAL A 75 -8.58 -21.40 5.96
CA VAL A 75 -8.36 -21.64 4.52
C VAL A 75 -8.90 -20.53 3.60
N ASN A 76 -9.83 -19.73 4.06
CA ASN A 76 -10.43 -18.63 3.29
C ASN A 76 -9.65 -17.30 3.40
N HIS A 77 -8.65 -17.24 4.28
CA HIS A 77 -7.84 -16.06 4.53
C HIS A 77 -6.39 -16.27 4.06
N PRO A 78 -5.64 -15.19 3.74
CA PRO A 78 -4.23 -15.32 3.40
C PRO A 78 -3.39 -15.82 4.58
N ASP A 79 -2.32 -16.55 4.29
CA ASP A 79 -1.36 -17.01 5.31
C ASP A 79 -0.31 -15.94 5.62
N VAL A 80 0.01 -15.11 4.60
CA VAL A 80 1.04 -14.08 4.68
C VAL A 80 0.52 -12.80 4.05
N THR A 81 0.91 -11.66 4.59
CA THR A 81 0.77 -10.37 3.92
C THR A 81 2.12 -9.70 3.74
N ASN A 82 2.43 -9.32 2.50
CA ASN A 82 3.58 -8.49 2.18
C ASN A 82 3.29 -7.03 2.53
N ALA A 83 4.27 -6.34 3.07
CA ALA A 83 4.12 -4.96 3.45
C ALA A 83 5.38 -4.14 3.14
N SER A 84 5.21 -2.91 2.66
CA SER A 84 6.28 -1.93 2.47
C SER A 84 6.41 -0.95 3.65
N ARG A 85 5.75 -1.24 4.75
CA ARG A 85 5.79 -0.54 6.03
C ARG A 85 5.36 -1.45 7.18
N ALA A 86 5.70 -1.10 8.40
CA ALA A 86 5.19 -1.80 9.58
C ALA A 86 3.65 -1.74 9.67
N ILE A 87 3.07 -2.74 10.34
CA ILE A 87 1.63 -2.77 10.65
C ILE A 87 1.24 -1.57 11.52
N LYS A 88 0.12 -0.93 11.19
CA LYS A 88 -0.42 0.21 11.95
C LYS A 88 -1.22 -0.27 13.18
N PRO A 89 -1.29 0.51 14.28
CA PRO A 89 -2.07 0.12 15.46
C PRO A 89 -3.53 -0.27 15.17
N LYS A 90 -4.18 0.45 14.24
CA LYS A 90 -5.56 0.14 13.82
C LYS A 90 -5.67 -1.21 13.08
N GLU A 91 -4.66 -1.57 12.29
CA GLU A 91 -4.60 -2.84 11.57
C GLU A 91 -4.38 -3.98 12.57
N LYS A 92 -3.47 -3.79 13.54
CA LYS A 92 -3.24 -4.75 14.63
C LYS A 92 -4.52 -4.99 15.44
N ALA A 93 -5.23 -3.94 15.82
CA ALA A 93 -6.51 -4.06 16.53
C ALA A 93 -7.59 -4.80 15.70
N LEU A 94 -7.60 -4.62 14.37
CA LEU A 94 -8.48 -5.39 13.47
C LEU A 94 -8.13 -6.87 13.45
N CYS A 95 -6.84 -7.21 13.38
CA CYS A 95 -6.35 -8.57 13.46
C CYS A 95 -6.81 -9.24 14.77
N GLU A 96 -6.53 -8.61 15.90
CA GLU A 96 -6.92 -9.12 17.24
C GLU A 96 -8.43 -9.35 17.36
N LYS A 97 -9.24 -8.38 16.88
CA LYS A 97 -10.71 -8.49 16.87
C LYS A 97 -11.20 -9.70 16.09
N ASN A 98 -10.51 -10.10 15.05
CA ASN A 98 -10.89 -11.18 14.15
C ASN A 98 -10.14 -12.49 14.44
N GLY A 99 -9.51 -12.63 15.61
CA GLY A 99 -8.85 -13.84 16.06
C GLY A 99 -7.45 -14.09 15.49
N VAL A 100 -6.87 -13.12 14.78
CA VAL A 100 -5.47 -13.16 14.36
C VAL A 100 -4.63 -12.56 15.49
N SER A 101 -4.31 -13.37 16.49
CA SER A 101 -3.69 -12.93 17.76
C SER A 101 -2.17 -12.94 17.73
N GLU A 102 -1.56 -13.81 16.91
CA GLU A 102 -0.12 -13.92 16.78
C GLU A 102 0.33 -13.48 15.39
N ILE A 103 1.08 -12.38 15.33
CA ILE A 103 1.59 -11.81 14.09
C ILE A 103 3.11 -11.78 14.17
N ILE A 104 3.77 -12.50 13.25
CA ILE A 104 5.22 -12.51 13.13
C ILE A 104 5.59 -11.54 12.01
N GLU A 105 6.36 -10.51 12.33
CA GLU A 105 6.92 -9.56 11.37
C GLU A 105 8.36 -9.93 11.04
N ILE A 106 8.65 -10.12 9.76
CA ILE A 106 9.98 -10.42 9.24
C ILE A 106 10.40 -9.28 8.31
N VAL A 107 11.43 -8.53 8.70
CA VAL A 107 12.03 -7.49 7.86
C VAL A 107 12.98 -8.15 6.87
N VAL A 108 12.64 -8.10 5.57
CA VAL A 108 13.40 -8.74 4.50
C VAL A 108 14.34 -7.80 3.76
N GLY A 109 14.16 -6.48 3.92
CA GLY A 109 15.00 -5.46 3.29
C GLY A 109 14.44 -4.06 3.46
N ASN A 110 15.18 -3.08 2.93
CA ASN A 110 14.74 -1.69 2.81
C ASN A 110 14.62 -1.35 1.33
N ASP A 111 13.57 -0.61 0.98
CA ASP A 111 13.36 -0.07 -0.36
C ASP A 111 13.30 1.45 -0.32
N GLY A 112 13.65 2.09 -1.44
CA GLY A 112 13.55 3.52 -1.64
C GLY A 112 12.32 3.88 -2.46
N ILE A 113 11.91 5.17 -2.41
CA ILE A 113 10.89 5.71 -3.30
C ILE A 113 11.58 6.69 -4.25
N SER A 114 11.39 6.48 -5.54
CA SER A 114 11.80 7.39 -6.60
C SER A 114 10.68 8.33 -6.97
N PHE A 115 11.03 9.57 -7.30
CA PHE A 115 10.21 10.50 -8.04
C PHE A 115 10.90 10.73 -9.38
N ALA A 116 10.29 10.32 -10.45
CA ALA A 116 10.92 10.24 -11.77
C ALA A 116 10.01 10.71 -12.90
N HIS A 117 10.61 10.89 -14.07
CA HIS A 117 9.96 11.20 -15.34
C HIS A 117 10.60 10.36 -16.45
N ALA A 118 10.08 10.42 -17.66
CA ALA A 118 10.68 9.77 -18.83
C ALA A 118 12.09 10.30 -19.11
N VAL A 119 13.01 9.44 -19.50
CA VAL A 119 14.41 9.79 -19.85
C VAL A 119 14.47 10.86 -20.97
N SER A 120 13.46 10.90 -21.83
CA SER A 120 13.36 11.89 -22.92
C SER A 120 12.97 13.30 -22.45
N ALA A 121 12.49 13.46 -21.21
CA ALA A 121 12.12 14.76 -20.68
C ALA A 121 13.34 15.46 -20.04
N PRO A 122 13.39 16.80 -20.03
CA PRO A 122 14.47 17.52 -19.35
C PRO A 122 14.41 17.32 -17.85
N ASP A 123 15.58 17.19 -17.23
CA ASP A 123 15.72 17.08 -15.79
C ASP A 123 15.17 18.30 -15.06
N ALA A 124 14.54 18.06 -13.93
CA ALA A 124 14.09 19.10 -13.01
C ALA A 124 14.36 18.69 -11.57
N ASN A 125 14.79 19.63 -10.76
CA ASN A 125 15.06 19.43 -9.35
C ASN A 125 13.92 20.02 -8.51
N PHE A 126 13.36 19.23 -7.62
CA PHE A 126 12.24 19.64 -6.77
C PHE A 126 12.60 19.55 -5.30
N SER A 127 12.30 20.58 -4.54
CA SER A 127 12.25 20.49 -3.09
C SER A 127 11.00 19.73 -2.63
N LYS A 128 11.04 19.18 -1.41
CA LYS A 128 9.85 18.52 -0.83
C LYS A 128 8.68 19.48 -0.68
N GLU A 129 8.92 20.76 -0.44
CA GLU A 129 7.87 21.77 -0.35
C GLU A 129 7.21 22.01 -1.71
N GLN A 130 7.99 22.09 -2.79
CA GLN A 130 7.45 22.24 -4.14
C GLN A 130 6.62 21.01 -4.54
N LEU A 131 7.08 19.78 -4.22
CA LEU A 131 6.31 18.55 -4.43
C LEU A 131 5.03 18.54 -3.60
N TRP A 132 5.09 19.00 -2.35
CA TRP A 132 3.90 19.13 -1.52
C TRP A 132 2.92 20.15 -2.12
N ARG A 133 3.39 21.35 -2.54
CA ARG A 133 2.56 22.36 -3.18
C ARG A 133 1.91 21.85 -4.47
N ALA A 134 2.60 21.01 -5.23
CA ALA A 134 2.05 20.41 -6.44
C ALA A 134 0.92 19.40 -6.15
N LEU A 135 1.03 18.64 -5.06
CA LEU A 135 0.16 17.50 -4.76
C LEU A 135 -0.86 17.73 -3.66
N ALA A 136 -0.67 18.71 -2.77
CA ALA A 136 -1.56 18.93 -1.64
C ALA A 136 -2.99 19.28 -2.08
N ALA A 137 -4.00 18.76 -1.38
CA ALA A 137 -5.39 19.13 -1.61
C ALA A 137 -5.63 20.61 -1.28
N LYS A 138 -5.00 21.09 -0.19
CA LYS A 138 -5.05 22.49 0.23
C LYS A 138 -3.66 23.02 0.47
N VAL A 139 -3.46 24.28 0.12
CA VAL A 139 -2.19 25.01 0.29
C VAL A 139 -2.44 26.35 0.98
N ASP A 140 -1.37 26.91 1.53
CA ASP A 140 -1.39 28.26 2.07
C ASP A 140 -1.11 29.29 0.98
N VAL A 141 -2.01 30.23 0.79
CA VAL A 141 -1.86 31.39 -0.08
C VAL A 141 -2.31 32.62 0.72
N ASP A 142 -1.48 33.64 0.78
CA ASP A 142 -1.75 34.89 1.49
C ASP A 142 -2.27 34.72 2.93
N GLY A 143 -1.68 33.76 3.65
CA GLY A 143 -2.03 33.47 5.04
C GLY A 143 -3.34 32.73 5.25
N LYS A 144 -3.93 32.17 4.20
CA LYS A 144 -5.18 31.38 4.25
C LYS A 144 -4.99 30.02 3.58
N LEU A 145 -5.72 29.02 4.08
CA LEU A 145 -5.82 27.71 3.42
C LEU A 145 -6.86 27.80 2.30
N VAL A 146 -6.44 27.48 1.09
CA VAL A 146 -7.31 27.42 -0.09
C VAL A 146 -7.19 26.05 -0.77
N GLU A 147 -8.19 25.66 -1.56
CA GLU A 147 -8.04 24.55 -2.50
C GLU A 147 -6.86 24.83 -3.41
N ASN A 148 -6.09 23.83 -3.79
CA ASN A 148 -4.83 23.99 -4.51
C ASN A 148 -5.03 24.71 -5.86
N PRO A 149 -4.52 25.94 -6.05
CA PRO A 149 -4.73 26.71 -7.28
C PRO A 149 -3.67 26.40 -8.35
N TYR A 150 -2.57 25.74 -7.99
CA TYR A 150 -1.44 25.54 -8.88
C TYR A 150 -1.77 24.56 -10.00
N LYS A 151 -1.60 24.98 -11.24
CA LYS A 151 -1.86 24.19 -12.44
C LYS A 151 -0.60 23.82 -13.19
N LYS A 152 0.42 24.67 -13.10
CA LYS A 152 1.74 24.49 -13.70
C LYS A 152 2.81 24.49 -12.62
N TRP A 153 3.93 23.86 -12.89
CA TRP A 153 5.07 23.88 -11.99
C TRP A 153 5.59 25.31 -11.76
N SER A 154 5.60 26.13 -12.82
CA SER A 154 5.97 27.56 -12.72
C SER A 154 5.01 28.40 -11.87
N ASP A 155 3.79 27.95 -11.58
CA ASP A 155 2.88 28.62 -10.65
C ASP A 155 3.35 28.50 -9.21
N ILE A 156 4.11 27.44 -8.90
CA ILE A 156 4.66 27.15 -7.57
C ILE A 156 5.96 27.94 -7.40
N ASP A 157 6.82 27.94 -8.42
CA ASP A 157 8.13 28.61 -8.42
C ASP A 157 8.52 28.91 -9.86
N ALA A 158 8.84 30.18 -10.16
CA ALA A 158 9.19 30.62 -11.51
C ALA A 158 10.44 29.93 -12.10
N SER A 159 11.29 29.33 -11.25
CA SER A 159 12.45 28.54 -11.68
C SER A 159 12.10 27.14 -12.18
N LEU A 160 10.88 26.66 -11.92
CA LEU A 160 10.41 25.35 -12.35
C LEU A 160 9.88 25.40 -13.80
N PRO A 161 9.79 24.25 -14.48
CA PRO A 161 9.30 24.19 -15.86
C PRO A 161 7.91 24.81 -16.03
N ASN A 162 7.72 25.59 -17.11
CA ASN A 162 6.39 26.10 -17.47
C ASN A 162 5.53 24.99 -18.13
N LYS A 163 5.30 23.91 -17.39
CA LYS A 163 4.53 22.74 -17.81
C LYS A 163 3.39 22.49 -16.84
N LYS A 164 2.30 21.88 -17.36
CA LYS A 164 1.18 21.41 -16.52
C LYS A 164 1.70 20.44 -15.45
N ILE A 165 1.18 20.56 -14.24
CA ILE A 165 1.40 19.56 -13.20
C ILE A 165 0.61 18.33 -13.58
N GLU A 166 1.31 17.20 -13.75
CA GLU A 166 0.71 15.89 -13.91
C GLU A 166 1.59 14.88 -13.19
N ILE A 167 1.07 14.31 -12.11
CA ILE A 167 1.82 13.37 -11.27
C ILE A 167 1.05 12.07 -11.15
N LEU A 168 1.65 11.00 -11.61
CA LEU A 168 1.13 9.64 -11.47
C LEU A 168 1.37 9.15 -10.04
N VAL A 169 0.30 8.78 -9.37
CA VAL A 169 0.32 8.43 -7.95
C VAL A 169 -0.24 7.03 -7.73
N ALA A 170 0.31 6.31 -6.76
CA ALA A 170 -0.29 5.07 -6.29
C ALA A 170 -1.59 5.37 -5.51
N PRO A 171 -2.56 4.45 -5.49
CA PRO A 171 -3.83 4.65 -4.79
C PRO A 171 -3.65 4.72 -3.26
N PRO A 172 -4.68 5.19 -2.52
CA PRO A 172 -4.61 5.34 -1.06
C PRO A 172 -4.34 4.05 -0.27
N THR A 173 -4.58 2.88 -0.88
CA THR A 173 -4.31 1.56 -0.31
C THR A 173 -2.86 1.14 -0.39
N SER A 174 -2.08 1.77 -1.26
CA SER A 174 -0.67 1.46 -1.51
C SER A 174 0.25 1.83 -0.33
N GLY A 175 1.18 0.94 -0.02
CA GLY A 175 2.27 1.22 0.93
C GLY A 175 3.24 2.27 0.40
N THR A 176 3.48 2.32 -0.91
CA THR A 176 4.28 3.37 -1.58
C THR A 176 3.62 4.73 -1.38
N ARG A 177 2.28 4.83 -1.50
CA ARG A 177 1.53 6.04 -1.20
C ARG A 177 1.67 6.46 0.27
N ASP A 178 1.57 5.53 1.22
CA ASP A 178 1.75 5.79 2.65
C ASP A 178 3.15 6.33 2.96
N ALA A 179 4.18 5.74 2.35
CA ALA A 179 5.56 6.16 2.52
C ALA A 179 5.79 7.56 1.89
N TRP A 180 5.29 7.81 0.67
CA TRP A 180 5.30 9.13 0.05
C TRP A 180 4.66 10.19 0.94
N ASN A 181 3.46 9.91 1.46
CA ASN A 181 2.76 10.82 2.37
C ASN A 181 3.59 11.18 3.60
N SER A 182 4.30 10.20 4.17
CA SER A 182 5.14 10.41 5.36
C SER A 182 6.45 11.14 5.06
N LEU A 183 7.12 10.77 3.97
CA LEU A 183 8.49 11.22 3.65
C LEU A 183 8.53 12.52 2.85
N VAL A 184 7.50 12.78 2.05
CA VAL A 184 7.41 13.94 1.16
C VAL A 184 6.29 14.87 1.60
N MET A 185 5.03 14.43 1.61
CA MET A 185 3.90 15.31 1.86
C MET A 185 3.93 15.96 3.26
N VAL A 186 4.04 15.16 4.32
CA VAL A 186 4.06 15.69 5.69
C VAL A 186 5.32 16.50 5.97
N LYS A 187 6.48 16.06 5.46
CA LYS A 187 7.74 16.77 5.66
C LYS A 187 7.83 18.05 4.82
N GLY A 188 7.35 17.99 3.58
CA GLY A 188 7.35 19.12 2.63
C GLY A 188 6.24 20.14 2.88
N CYS A 189 5.23 19.83 3.66
CA CYS A 189 4.17 20.78 4.02
C CYS A 189 4.77 22.06 4.59
N SER A 190 4.37 23.22 4.07
CA SER A 190 4.91 24.51 4.49
C SER A 190 4.70 24.77 5.98
N LYS A 191 5.57 25.59 6.58
CA LYS A 191 5.40 25.98 8.00
C LYS A 191 4.10 26.74 8.24
N SER A 192 3.72 27.61 7.30
CA SER A 192 2.48 28.36 7.35
C SER A 192 1.25 27.44 7.31
N ALA A 193 1.18 26.52 6.34
CA ALA A 193 0.10 25.56 6.26
C ALA A 193 0.00 24.67 7.50
N LYS A 194 1.13 24.20 8.05
CA LYS A 194 1.14 23.42 9.31
C LYS A 194 0.54 24.22 10.47
N SER A 195 0.88 25.49 10.58
CA SER A 195 0.32 26.39 11.61
C SER A 195 -1.19 26.57 11.43
N LEU A 196 -1.64 26.78 10.20
CA LEU A 196 -3.05 26.97 9.87
C LEU A 196 -3.90 25.70 10.07
N PHE A 197 -3.34 24.51 9.84
CA PHE A 197 -4.00 23.23 10.10
C PHE A 197 -4.05 22.86 11.60
N GLY A 198 -3.18 23.45 12.43
CA GLY A 198 -3.10 23.16 13.87
C GLY A 198 -2.88 21.67 14.16
N ASP A 199 -3.63 21.13 15.11
CA ASP A 199 -3.52 19.71 15.52
C ASP A 199 -3.78 18.70 14.39
N LYS A 200 -4.46 19.14 13.33
CA LYS A 200 -4.76 18.29 12.17
C LYS A 200 -3.64 18.30 11.12
N ALA A 201 -2.56 19.07 11.31
CA ALA A 201 -1.52 19.30 10.31
C ALA A 201 -0.97 18.00 9.70
N LYS A 202 -0.61 17.01 10.50
CA LYS A 202 -0.10 15.73 9.99
C LYS A 202 -1.07 15.05 9.02
N LYS A 203 -2.37 15.07 9.32
CA LYS A 203 -3.41 14.45 8.50
C LYS A 203 -3.70 15.27 7.25
N GLU A 204 -3.84 16.58 7.41
CA GLU A 204 -4.22 17.47 6.31
C GLU A 204 -3.07 17.66 5.31
N CYS A 205 -1.82 17.79 5.79
CA CYS A 205 -0.65 17.84 4.92
C CYS A 205 -0.45 16.59 4.07
N ALA A 206 -0.94 15.44 4.51
CA ALA A 206 -0.84 14.16 3.78
C ALA A 206 -1.92 13.99 2.70
N LYS A 207 -2.94 14.84 2.65
CA LYS A 207 -4.02 14.75 1.67
C LYS A 207 -3.52 15.19 0.30
N ILE A 208 -3.67 14.32 -0.69
CA ILE A 208 -3.37 14.61 -2.09
C ILE A 208 -4.64 15.10 -2.78
N ARG A 209 -4.48 16.03 -3.73
CA ARG A 209 -5.54 16.60 -4.55
C ARG A 209 -6.19 15.56 -5.47
N GLU A 210 -7.47 15.76 -5.80
CA GLU A 210 -8.28 14.85 -6.63
C GLU A 210 -8.88 15.56 -7.86
N ASP A 211 -8.31 16.67 -8.25
CA ASP A 211 -8.80 17.57 -9.32
C ASP A 211 -8.14 17.30 -10.69
N GLY A 212 -7.52 16.13 -10.85
CA GLY A 212 -6.94 15.67 -12.10
C GLY A 212 -5.47 16.06 -12.36
N TYR A 213 -4.78 16.70 -11.39
CA TYR A 213 -3.34 16.95 -11.46
C TYR A 213 -2.53 15.83 -10.77
N ALA A 214 -3.12 15.13 -9.81
CA ALA A 214 -2.66 13.86 -9.30
C ALA A 214 -3.51 12.74 -9.93
N VAL A 215 -2.89 11.85 -10.71
CA VAL A 215 -3.58 10.81 -11.48
C VAL A 215 -3.27 9.45 -10.88
N GLU A 216 -4.27 8.77 -10.35
CA GLU A 216 -4.08 7.41 -9.85
C GLU A 216 -3.75 6.44 -10.98
N ALA A 217 -2.62 5.74 -10.86
CA ALA A 217 -2.09 4.87 -11.90
C ALA A 217 -2.25 3.37 -11.61
N GLY A 218 -2.81 3.02 -10.46
CA GLY A 218 -3.05 1.63 -10.02
C GLY A 218 -2.08 1.17 -8.93
N GLU A 219 -2.35 -0.02 -8.40
CA GLU A 219 -1.57 -0.62 -7.29
C GLU A 219 -0.19 -1.13 -7.73
N ASN A 220 -0.03 -1.46 -9.00
CA ASN A 220 1.22 -2.00 -9.51
C ASN A 220 2.13 -0.86 -10.01
N ASP A 221 3.25 -0.66 -9.34
CA ASP A 221 4.22 0.39 -9.68
C ASP A 221 4.74 0.29 -11.13
N THR A 222 4.79 -0.92 -11.72
CA THR A 222 5.11 -1.13 -13.14
C THR A 222 4.18 -0.32 -14.07
N LEU A 223 2.91 -0.15 -13.72
CA LEU A 223 1.97 0.65 -14.52
C LEU A 223 2.34 2.13 -14.50
N ILE A 224 2.87 2.65 -13.39
CA ILE A 224 3.36 4.02 -13.30
C ILE A 224 4.54 4.20 -14.25
N VAL A 225 5.51 3.29 -14.21
CA VAL A 225 6.70 3.33 -15.09
C VAL A 225 6.29 3.27 -16.57
N GLN A 226 5.38 2.36 -16.95
CA GLN A 226 4.88 2.26 -18.33
C GLN A 226 4.19 3.54 -18.80
N LYS A 227 3.36 4.15 -17.95
CA LYS A 227 2.68 5.41 -18.26
C LYS A 227 3.68 6.57 -18.41
N LEU A 228 4.72 6.65 -17.58
CA LEU A 228 5.78 7.66 -17.71
C LEU A 228 6.53 7.51 -19.03
N THR A 229 6.81 6.28 -19.47
CA THR A 229 7.48 6.02 -20.74
C THR A 229 6.67 6.58 -21.94
N SER A 230 5.34 6.52 -21.86
CA SER A 230 4.44 7.00 -22.92
C SER A 230 4.00 8.47 -22.75
N ASN A 231 4.24 9.08 -21.59
CA ASN A 231 3.89 10.48 -21.28
C ASN A 231 5.10 11.21 -20.69
N PRO A 232 5.98 11.81 -21.54
CA PRO A 232 7.19 12.47 -21.09
C PRO A 232 6.94 13.78 -20.33
N ASP A 233 5.71 14.29 -20.29
CA ASP A 233 5.36 15.49 -19.53
C ASP A 233 4.94 15.17 -18.09
N ALA A 234 4.65 13.92 -17.78
CA ALA A 234 4.27 13.50 -16.44
C ALA A 234 5.47 13.16 -15.56
N TYR A 235 5.26 13.32 -14.26
CA TYR A 235 6.12 12.77 -13.21
C TYR A 235 5.36 11.63 -12.49
N GLY A 236 6.08 10.78 -11.76
CA GLY A 236 5.45 9.74 -10.95
C GLY A 236 6.33 9.32 -9.79
N PHE A 237 5.73 8.75 -8.75
CA PHE A 237 6.49 8.15 -7.66
C PHE A 237 6.15 6.67 -7.50
N PHE A 238 7.17 5.86 -7.29
CA PHE A 238 7.10 4.41 -7.21
C PHE A 238 8.29 3.85 -6.45
N GLY A 239 8.29 2.55 -6.15
CA GLY A 239 9.43 1.90 -5.51
C GLY A 239 10.67 1.95 -6.40
N TYR A 240 11.84 2.19 -5.80
CA TYR A 240 13.12 2.33 -6.53
C TYR A 240 13.51 1.09 -7.34
N SER A 241 12.94 -0.05 -7.00
CA SER A 241 13.20 -1.33 -7.65
C SER A 241 12.46 -1.57 -8.97
N TYR A 242 11.65 -0.62 -9.43
CA TYR A 242 10.87 -0.70 -10.68
C TYR A 242 11.50 0.03 -11.85
#